data_b8cb9c6539381b9c9e11529fbcc3ad16
#
_entry.id   b8cb9c6539381b9c9e11529fbcc3ad16
#
_cell.length_a   1.000
_cell.length_b   1.000
_cell.length_c   1.000
_cell.angle_alpha   90.00
_cell.angle_beta   90.00
_cell.angle_gamma   90.00
#
_symmetry.space_group_name_H-M   'P 1'
#
loop_
_entity.id
_entity.type
_entity.pdbx_description
1 polymer ?
#
loop_
_entity_poly.entity_id
_entity_poly.type
_entity_poly.pdbx_seq_one_letter_code
_entity_poly.pdbx_strand_id
1 'polypeptide(L)'
;MVTKRHLAVYTGSFDPITLGHLDVLARARGMFDEIVLAIGHNPSKPALFSFEERLELARGCVADMLKAEPEGAPVRVEVYTGLTVDFARSVGAVAIVRGIRNVTDLANECQLAITNRQVANIETVFVVTGESYAYTSSSLIKQIAAFGGTLDKLEPLVPARVIAALARKKADPHNPLGMLAAEHHGGDGG
;
A
#
# COMPACT_ATOMS: atom_id res chain seq x y z
N MET A 1 3.47 12.54 -34.49
CA MET A 1 2.36 12.39 -33.50
C MET A 1 3.00 12.24 -32.13
N VAL A 2 2.74 13.15 -31.18
CA VAL A 2 3.17 12.98 -29.79
C VAL A 2 2.26 11.92 -29.20
N THR A 3 2.77 10.73 -28.95
CA THR A 3 2.00 9.68 -28.25
C THR A 3 1.67 10.19 -26.86
N LYS A 4 0.38 10.30 -26.56
CA LYS A 4 -0.08 10.71 -25.22
C LYS A 4 0.43 9.70 -24.20
N ARG A 5 1.26 10.15 -23.26
CA ARG A 5 1.82 9.30 -22.21
C ARG A 5 0.69 8.77 -21.31
N HIS A 6 0.63 7.47 -21.12
CA HIS A 6 -0.36 6.82 -20.25
C HIS A 6 0.20 6.71 -18.84
N LEU A 7 0.01 7.77 -18.04
CA LEU A 7 0.34 7.79 -16.64
C LEU A 7 -0.83 7.23 -15.82
N ALA A 8 -0.54 6.34 -14.87
CA ALA A 8 -1.52 5.88 -13.89
C ALA A 8 -1.12 6.23 -12.47
N VAL A 9 -2.10 6.35 -11.57
CA VAL A 9 -1.87 6.46 -10.14
C VAL A 9 -2.28 5.16 -9.45
N TYR A 10 -1.38 4.58 -8.67
CA TYR A 10 -1.70 3.47 -7.77
C TYR A 10 -1.85 4.01 -6.36
N THR A 11 -3.09 4.07 -5.88
CA THR A 11 -3.43 4.75 -4.63
C THR A 11 -3.71 3.79 -3.49
N GLY A 12 -3.29 4.15 -2.29
CA GLY A 12 -3.54 3.39 -1.08
C GLY A 12 -3.04 4.10 0.17
N SER A 13 -3.35 3.57 1.34
CA SER A 13 -2.76 4.06 2.60
C SER A 13 -1.33 3.56 2.81
N PHE A 14 -1.00 2.37 2.29
CA PHE A 14 0.31 1.72 2.42
C PHE A 14 0.86 1.77 3.85
N ASP A 15 0.04 1.36 4.81
CA ASP A 15 0.29 1.45 6.24
C ASP A 15 0.27 0.06 6.92
N PRO A 16 1.37 -0.71 6.74
CA PRO A 16 2.51 -0.51 5.86
C PRO A 16 2.29 -1.01 4.41
N ILE A 17 3.24 -0.71 3.52
CA ILE A 17 3.34 -1.35 2.21
C ILE A 17 3.66 -2.85 2.38
N THR A 18 3.09 -3.71 1.52
CA THR A 18 3.23 -5.17 1.57
C THR A 18 3.79 -5.72 0.27
N LEU A 19 4.22 -6.98 0.25
CA LEU A 19 4.64 -7.65 -0.99
C LEU A 19 3.48 -7.74 -2.01
N GLY A 20 2.23 -7.88 -1.54
CA GLY A 20 1.06 -7.81 -2.42
C GLY A 20 0.87 -6.46 -3.10
N HIS A 21 1.20 -5.36 -2.41
CA HIS A 21 1.19 -4.03 -3.06
C HIS A 21 2.29 -3.91 -4.11
N LEU A 22 3.48 -4.46 -3.85
CA LEU A 22 4.59 -4.44 -4.80
C LEU A 22 4.32 -5.34 -6.00
N ASP A 23 3.65 -6.49 -5.83
CA ASP A 23 3.21 -7.37 -6.93
C ASP A 23 2.24 -6.65 -7.87
N VAL A 24 1.22 -5.97 -7.32
CA VAL A 24 0.30 -5.13 -8.13
C VAL A 24 1.06 -4.04 -8.88
N LEU A 25 1.99 -3.36 -8.20
CA LEU A 25 2.81 -2.32 -8.81
C LEU A 25 3.67 -2.85 -9.95
N ALA A 26 4.35 -3.98 -9.74
CA ALA A 26 5.19 -4.63 -10.74
C ALA A 26 4.38 -5.01 -11.99
N ARG A 27 3.19 -5.60 -11.81
CA ARG A 27 2.28 -5.92 -12.93
C ARG A 27 1.79 -4.68 -13.67
N ALA A 28 1.43 -3.63 -12.93
CA ALA A 28 0.96 -2.37 -13.51
C ALA A 28 2.05 -1.69 -14.36
N ARG A 29 3.34 -1.83 -14.02
CA ARG A 29 4.47 -1.30 -14.80
C ARG A 29 4.54 -1.83 -16.23
N GLY A 30 3.96 -2.99 -16.50
CA GLY A 30 3.87 -3.52 -17.87
C GLY A 30 2.70 -2.95 -18.69
N MET A 31 1.82 -2.15 -18.09
CA MET A 31 0.59 -1.68 -18.75
C MET A 31 0.58 -0.17 -19.00
N PHE A 32 1.43 0.59 -18.32
CA PHE A 32 1.48 2.05 -18.39
C PHE A 32 2.88 2.55 -18.72
N ASP A 33 2.98 3.82 -19.15
CA ASP A 33 4.26 4.47 -19.45
C ASP A 33 4.91 5.08 -18.21
N GLU A 34 4.12 5.34 -17.17
CA GLU A 34 4.56 5.84 -15.87
C GLU A 34 3.53 5.51 -14.80
N ILE A 35 3.99 5.24 -13.57
CA ILE A 35 3.11 5.06 -12.41
C ILE A 35 3.51 6.00 -11.28
N VAL A 36 2.52 6.61 -10.66
CA VAL A 36 2.67 7.29 -9.38
C VAL A 36 2.07 6.41 -8.30
N LEU A 37 2.91 5.84 -7.42
CA LEU A 37 2.43 5.23 -6.18
C LEU A 37 2.08 6.37 -5.21
N ALA A 38 0.80 6.55 -4.96
CA ALA A 38 0.26 7.70 -4.25
C ALA A 38 -0.28 7.31 -2.87
N ILE A 39 0.36 7.81 -1.82
CA ILE A 39 0.02 7.52 -0.43
C ILE A 39 -1.03 8.52 0.04
N GLY A 40 -2.24 8.03 0.32
CA GLY A 40 -3.35 8.84 0.79
C GLY A 40 -3.66 8.62 2.27
N HIS A 41 -4.47 9.53 2.82
CA HIS A 41 -5.05 9.39 4.14
C HIS A 41 -6.35 8.59 4.08
N ASN A 42 -6.50 7.62 4.97
CA ASN A 42 -7.79 6.97 5.21
C ASN A 42 -8.30 7.40 6.59
N PRO A 43 -9.26 8.34 6.67
CA PRO A 43 -9.74 8.86 7.95
C PRO A 43 -10.49 7.84 8.80
N SER A 44 -10.94 6.73 8.20
CA SER A 44 -11.68 5.68 8.91
C SER A 44 -10.78 4.68 9.65
N LYS A 45 -9.44 4.77 9.50
CA LYS A 45 -8.51 3.82 10.11
C LYS A 45 -7.38 4.56 10.80
N PRO A 46 -7.06 4.21 12.07
CA PRO A 46 -5.89 4.74 12.73
C PRO A 46 -4.62 4.31 11.98
N ALA A 47 -3.75 5.29 11.71
CA ALA A 47 -2.48 5.03 11.06
C ALA A 47 -1.44 4.56 12.07
N LEU A 48 -0.66 3.55 11.70
CA LEU A 48 0.49 3.09 12.49
C LEU A 48 1.74 3.91 12.19
N PHE A 49 1.95 4.21 10.91
CA PHE A 49 3.08 4.98 10.43
C PHE A 49 2.62 6.38 10.00
N SER A 50 3.42 7.40 10.33
CA SER A 50 3.19 8.77 9.83
C SER A 50 3.27 8.82 8.29
N PHE A 51 2.86 9.93 7.69
CA PHE A 51 2.99 10.09 6.24
C PHE A 51 4.45 10.02 5.78
N GLU A 52 5.35 10.62 6.54
CA GLU A 52 6.79 10.64 6.27
C GLU A 52 7.37 9.23 6.34
N GLU A 53 7.02 8.47 7.37
CA GLU A 53 7.47 7.08 7.54
C GLU A 53 6.94 6.19 6.41
N ARG A 54 5.68 6.34 6.02
CA ARG A 54 5.09 5.58 4.89
C ARG A 54 5.75 5.93 3.57
N LEU A 55 6.05 7.21 3.35
CA LEU A 55 6.74 7.69 2.16
C LEU A 55 8.16 7.12 2.07
N GLU A 56 8.91 7.15 3.17
CA GLU A 56 10.27 6.60 3.26
C GLU A 56 10.26 5.08 3.00
N LEU A 57 9.38 4.34 3.68
CA LEU A 57 9.23 2.90 3.50
C LEU A 57 8.86 2.56 2.05
N ALA A 58 7.87 3.24 1.48
CA ALA A 58 7.44 2.98 0.12
C ALA A 58 8.55 3.30 -0.90
N ARG A 59 9.26 4.43 -0.75
CA ARG A 59 10.41 4.77 -1.60
C ARG A 59 11.50 3.71 -1.54
N GLY A 60 11.86 3.26 -0.34
CA GLY A 60 12.86 2.23 -0.15
C GLY A 60 12.45 0.90 -0.79
N CYS A 61 11.20 0.45 -0.56
CA CYS A 61 10.68 -0.80 -1.13
C CYS A 61 10.57 -0.74 -2.66
N VAL A 62 10.10 0.38 -3.21
CA VAL A 62 10.03 0.60 -4.66
C VAL A 62 11.43 0.62 -5.28
N ALA A 63 12.39 1.29 -4.65
CA ALA A 63 13.77 1.30 -5.14
C ALA A 63 14.39 -0.11 -5.18
N ASP A 64 14.14 -0.92 -4.16
CA ASP A 64 14.62 -2.31 -4.12
C ASP A 64 13.94 -3.16 -5.19
N MET A 65 12.61 -3.01 -5.40
CA MET A 65 11.87 -3.67 -6.48
C MET A 65 12.41 -3.28 -7.87
N LEU A 66 12.64 -1.98 -8.12
CA LEU A 66 13.15 -1.50 -9.40
C LEU A 66 14.57 -1.99 -9.71
N LYS A 67 15.39 -2.25 -8.69
CA LYS A 67 16.72 -2.87 -8.87
C LYS A 67 16.62 -4.35 -9.23
N ALA A 68 15.65 -5.06 -8.62
CA ALA A 68 15.43 -6.48 -8.91
C ALA A 68 14.76 -6.70 -10.27
N GLU A 69 13.87 -5.80 -10.65
CA GLU A 69 13.09 -5.83 -11.89
C GLU A 69 13.20 -4.48 -12.62
N PRO A 70 14.30 -4.23 -13.34
CA PRO A 70 14.54 -2.91 -13.96
C PRO A 70 13.62 -2.60 -15.13
N GLU A 71 13.05 -3.61 -15.76
CA GLU A 71 12.15 -3.43 -16.91
C GLU A 71 10.77 -2.92 -16.50
N GLY A 72 10.10 -2.20 -17.42
CA GLY A 72 8.76 -1.64 -17.25
C GLY A 72 8.76 -0.15 -16.90
N ALA A 73 7.58 0.39 -16.66
CA ALA A 73 7.39 1.82 -16.41
C ALA A 73 8.15 2.33 -15.18
N PRO A 74 8.69 3.55 -15.20
CA PRO A 74 9.24 4.21 -14.03
C PRO A 74 8.14 4.47 -12.99
N VAL A 75 8.55 4.49 -11.72
CA VAL A 75 7.65 4.71 -10.59
C VAL A 75 8.11 5.91 -9.79
N ARG A 76 7.19 6.86 -9.54
CA ARG A 76 7.34 7.93 -8.55
C ARG A 76 6.53 7.57 -7.30
N VAL A 77 7.02 7.98 -6.13
CA VAL A 77 6.30 7.80 -4.85
C VAL A 77 5.97 9.17 -4.27
N GLU A 78 4.70 9.44 -4.12
CA GLU A 78 4.18 10.73 -3.65
C GLU A 78 3.16 10.55 -2.53
N VAL A 79 2.96 11.59 -1.73
CA VAL A 79 1.85 11.69 -0.78
C VAL A 79 0.84 12.70 -1.31
N TYR A 80 -0.43 12.48 -1.00
CA TYR A 80 -1.48 13.44 -1.34
C TYR A 80 -2.50 13.56 -0.21
N THR A 81 -3.17 14.70 -0.19
CA THR A 81 -4.31 15.00 0.68
C THR A 81 -5.54 15.32 -0.17
N GLY A 82 -6.72 15.16 0.40
CA GLY A 82 -7.96 15.39 -0.32
C GLY A 82 -8.43 14.18 -1.13
N LEU A 83 -9.18 14.43 -2.20
CA LEU A 83 -9.77 13.35 -3.00
C LEU A 83 -8.74 12.71 -3.93
N THR A 84 -8.78 11.39 -4.01
CA THR A 84 -7.96 10.60 -4.95
C THR A 84 -8.09 11.06 -6.39
N VAL A 85 -9.30 11.38 -6.80
CA VAL A 85 -9.59 11.80 -8.18
C VAL A 85 -9.01 13.18 -8.52
N ASP A 86 -8.96 14.10 -7.55
CA ASP A 86 -8.36 15.42 -7.75
C ASP A 86 -6.84 15.29 -7.87
N PHE A 87 -6.23 14.46 -7.05
CA PHE A 87 -4.81 14.14 -7.17
C PHE A 87 -4.51 13.49 -8.53
N ALA A 88 -5.28 12.48 -8.94
CA ALA A 88 -5.09 11.81 -10.22
C ALA A 88 -5.17 12.79 -11.41
N ARG A 89 -6.11 13.72 -11.37
CA ARG A 89 -6.22 14.80 -12.38
C ARG A 89 -5.02 15.73 -12.35
N SER A 90 -4.58 16.15 -11.17
CA SER A 90 -3.46 17.10 -11.02
C SER A 90 -2.15 16.58 -11.61
N VAL A 91 -1.93 15.26 -11.57
CA VAL A 91 -0.75 14.62 -12.18
C VAL A 91 -0.97 14.18 -13.64
N GLY A 92 -2.17 14.40 -14.17
CA GLY A 92 -2.51 14.02 -15.55
C GLY A 92 -2.69 12.51 -15.76
N ALA A 93 -3.08 11.78 -14.72
CA ALA A 93 -3.31 10.35 -14.81
C ALA A 93 -4.52 10.03 -15.72
N VAL A 94 -4.39 8.98 -16.52
CA VAL A 94 -5.46 8.44 -17.37
C VAL A 94 -6.28 7.37 -16.63
N ALA A 95 -5.73 6.76 -15.57
CA ALA A 95 -6.39 5.72 -14.79
C ALA A 95 -5.90 5.69 -13.34
N ILE A 96 -6.75 5.14 -12.47
CA ILE A 96 -6.42 4.75 -11.10
C ILE A 96 -6.24 3.23 -11.09
N VAL A 97 -5.09 2.75 -10.60
CA VAL A 97 -4.82 1.32 -10.40
C VAL A 97 -5.26 0.91 -9.01
N ARG A 98 -5.94 -0.24 -8.92
CA ARG A 98 -6.37 -0.87 -7.66
C ARG A 98 -6.05 -2.35 -7.67
N GLY A 99 -5.48 -2.85 -6.58
CA GLY A 99 -5.22 -4.27 -6.38
C GLY A 99 -6.46 -5.01 -5.88
N ILE A 100 -6.76 -6.17 -6.46
CA ILE A 100 -7.87 -7.04 -6.07
C ILE A 100 -7.30 -8.36 -5.57
N ARG A 101 -7.67 -8.78 -4.37
CA ARG A 101 -7.24 -10.04 -3.74
C ARG A 101 -8.34 -11.10 -3.75
N ASN A 102 -9.60 -10.65 -3.61
CA ASN A 102 -10.76 -11.53 -3.50
C ASN A 102 -12.04 -10.82 -3.95
N VAL A 103 -13.14 -11.57 -3.95
CA VAL A 103 -14.46 -11.07 -4.41
C VAL A 103 -14.99 -9.93 -3.53
N THR A 104 -14.71 -9.94 -2.23
CA THR A 104 -15.13 -8.87 -1.32
C THR A 104 -14.41 -7.56 -1.64
N ASP A 105 -13.10 -7.62 -1.91
CA ASP A 105 -12.36 -6.45 -2.38
C ASP A 105 -12.97 -5.91 -3.67
N LEU A 106 -13.25 -6.80 -4.64
CA LEU A 106 -13.80 -6.41 -5.94
C LEU A 106 -15.13 -5.65 -5.80
N ALA A 107 -16.03 -6.10 -4.94
CA ALA A 107 -17.32 -5.43 -4.73
C ALA A 107 -17.15 -4.00 -4.22
N ASN A 108 -16.27 -3.80 -3.23
CA ASN A 108 -15.98 -2.48 -2.66
C ASN A 108 -15.26 -1.57 -3.68
N GLU A 109 -14.29 -2.11 -4.39
CA GLU A 109 -13.52 -1.35 -5.38
C GLU A 109 -14.36 -0.98 -6.60
N CYS A 110 -15.33 -1.81 -7.00
CA CYS A 110 -16.29 -1.47 -8.06
C CYS A 110 -17.14 -0.25 -7.70
N GLN A 111 -17.61 -0.14 -6.45
CA GLN A 111 -18.36 1.04 -6.00
C GLN A 111 -17.51 2.32 -6.11
N LEU A 112 -16.23 2.25 -5.66
CA LEU A 112 -15.29 3.37 -5.77
C LEU A 112 -15.01 3.72 -7.24
N ALA A 113 -14.82 2.72 -8.11
CA ALA A 113 -14.56 2.92 -9.53
C ALA A 113 -15.72 3.64 -10.24
N ILE A 114 -16.96 3.21 -9.98
CA ILE A 114 -18.17 3.85 -10.52
C ILE A 114 -18.25 5.31 -10.05
N THR A 115 -18.01 5.56 -8.76
CA THR A 115 -18.02 6.90 -8.19
C THR A 115 -16.93 7.77 -8.82
N ASN A 116 -15.69 7.27 -8.91
CA ASN A 116 -14.56 7.99 -9.52
C ASN A 116 -14.85 8.39 -10.97
N ARG A 117 -15.43 7.48 -11.75
CA ARG A 117 -15.82 7.77 -13.13
C ARG A 117 -16.93 8.82 -13.18
N GLN A 118 -17.94 8.72 -12.31
CA GLN A 118 -19.07 9.64 -12.30
C GLN A 118 -18.67 11.06 -11.91
N VAL A 119 -17.82 11.23 -10.89
CA VAL A 119 -17.44 12.56 -10.36
C VAL A 119 -16.26 13.18 -11.09
N ALA A 120 -15.40 12.37 -11.72
CA ALA A 120 -14.12 12.83 -12.24
C ALA A 120 -13.81 12.37 -13.67
N ASN A 121 -14.64 11.51 -14.26
CA ASN A 121 -14.37 10.88 -15.56
C ASN A 121 -12.99 10.23 -15.64
N ILE A 122 -12.57 9.54 -14.54
CA ILE A 122 -11.32 8.78 -14.47
C ILE A 122 -11.67 7.31 -14.34
N GLU A 123 -11.06 6.47 -15.19
CA GLU A 123 -11.26 5.03 -15.15
C GLU A 123 -10.40 4.38 -14.05
N THR A 124 -10.87 3.23 -13.58
CA THR A 124 -10.13 2.40 -12.63
C THR A 124 -9.74 1.08 -13.28
N VAL A 125 -8.47 0.73 -13.17
CA VAL A 125 -7.93 -0.55 -13.66
C VAL A 125 -7.68 -1.46 -12.47
N PHE A 126 -8.31 -2.63 -12.49
CA PHE A 126 -8.11 -3.64 -11.46
C PHE A 126 -7.00 -4.60 -11.86
N VAL A 127 -6.06 -4.79 -10.95
CA VAL A 127 -4.97 -5.75 -11.07
C VAL A 127 -5.15 -6.82 -10.01
N VAL A 128 -5.30 -8.07 -10.43
CA VAL A 128 -5.42 -9.20 -9.50
C VAL A 128 -4.03 -9.52 -8.95
N THR A 129 -3.91 -9.57 -7.63
CA THR A 129 -2.66 -9.96 -6.96
C THR A 129 -2.32 -11.42 -7.21
N GLY A 130 -1.04 -11.76 -7.15
CA GLY A 130 -0.60 -13.17 -7.17
C GLY A 130 -1.20 -13.98 -6.01
N GLU A 131 -1.39 -15.26 -6.21
CA GLU A 131 -2.02 -16.17 -5.24
C GLU A 131 -1.35 -16.13 -3.87
N SER A 132 -0.02 -16.01 -3.83
CA SER A 132 0.77 -15.93 -2.60
C SER A 132 0.39 -14.73 -1.70
N TYR A 133 -0.26 -13.71 -2.25
CA TYR A 133 -0.61 -12.48 -1.54
C TYR A 133 -2.12 -12.28 -1.35
N ALA A 134 -2.95 -13.23 -1.79
CA ALA A 134 -4.41 -13.12 -1.77
C ALA A 134 -4.98 -12.89 -0.36
N TYR A 135 -4.30 -13.34 0.68
CA TYR A 135 -4.70 -13.20 2.07
C TYR A 135 -3.94 -12.13 2.83
N THR A 136 -3.05 -11.38 2.16
CA THR A 136 -2.23 -10.36 2.81
C THR A 136 -2.96 -9.02 2.87
N SER A 137 -3.05 -8.41 4.05
CA SER A 137 -3.53 -7.03 4.21
C SER A 137 -2.69 -6.27 5.24
N SER A 138 -2.54 -4.96 5.06
CA SER A 138 -1.84 -4.11 6.03
C SER A 138 -2.47 -4.18 7.42
N SER A 139 -3.80 -4.32 7.52
CA SER A 139 -4.50 -4.47 8.79
C SER A 139 -4.10 -5.77 9.49
N LEU A 140 -4.05 -6.89 8.77
CA LEU A 140 -3.61 -8.18 9.31
C LEU A 140 -2.13 -8.12 9.75
N ILE A 141 -1.27 -7.48 8.96
CA ILE A 141 0.14 -7.29 9.33
C ILE A 141 0.26 -6.51 10.64
N LYS A 142 -0.52 -5.45 10.82
CA LYS A 142 -0.54 -4.68 12.09
C LYS A 142 -0.99 -5.54 13.27
N GLN A 143 -2.03 -6.36 13.09
CA GLN A 143 -2.52 -7.27 14.14
C GLN A 143 -1.46 -8.33 14.52
N ILE A 144 -0.82 -8.96 13.52
CA ILE A 144 0.24 -9.93 13.78
C ILE A 144 1.42 -9.25 14.47
N ALA A 145 1.81 -8.04 14.08
CA ALA A 145 2.88 -7.29 14.72
C ALA A 145 2.55 -6.93 16.18
N ALA A 146 1.29 -6.60 16.48
CA ALA A 146 0.83 -6.27 17.83
C ALA A 146 0.78 -7.51 18.74
N PHE A 147 0.12 -8.58 18.29
CA PHE A 147 -0.19 -9.74 19.12
C PHE A 147 0.67 -10.97 18.84
N GLY A 148 1.41 -10.98 17.73
CA GLY A 148 2.32 -12.07 17.37
C GLY A 148 3.62 -12.04 18.17
N GLY A 149 4.19 -13.21 18.45
CA GLY A 149 5.45 -13.36 19.18
C GLY A 149 6.64 -12.78 18.42
N THR A 150 6.93 -13.31 17.23
CA THR A 150 8.08 -12.90 16.38
C THR A 150 7.60 -12.28 15.10
N LEU A 151 8.34 -11.29 14.59
CA LEU A 151 8.06 -10.62 13.32
C LEU A 151 8.57 -11.40 12.10
N ASP A 152 9.41 -12.42 12.32
CA ASP A 152 10.02 -13.23 11.24
C ASP A 152 8.95 -13.93 10.38
N LYS A 153 7.81 -14.28 10.98
CA LYS A 153 6.66 -14.86 10.28
C LYS A 153 6.03 -13.94 9.23
N LEU A 154 6.40 -12.66 9.23
CA LEU A 154 5.94 -11.68 8.25
C LEU A 154 6.81 -11.62 6.98
N GLU A 155 7.98 -12.29 6.96
CA GLU A 155 8.88 -12.30 5.78
C GLU A 155 8.20 -12.65 4.45
N PRO A 156 7.26 -13.62 4.39
CA PRO A 156 6.57 -13.92 3.15
C PRO A 156 5.53 -12.87 2.73
N LEU A 157 5.23 -11.89 3.59
CA LEU A 157 4.10 -10.97 3.42
C LEU A 157 4.54 -9.53 3.23
N VAL A 158 5.68 -9.13 3.82
CA VAL A 158 6.17 -7.76 3.76
C VAL A 158 7.69 -7.69 3.50
N PRO A 159 8.17 -6.61 2.87
CA PRO A 159 9.61 -6.39 2.70
C PRO A 159 10.36 -6.32 4.02
N ALA A 160 11.64 -6.73 4.05
CA ALA A 160 12.50 -6.68 5.22
C ALA A 160 12.57 -5.28 5.87
N ARG A 161 12.52 -4.21 5.07
CA ARG A 161 12.45 -2.81 5.57
C ARG A 161 11.23 -2.57 6.44
N VAL A 162 10.09 -3.17 6.08
CA VAL A 162 8.84 -3.07 6.83
C VAL A 162 8.95 -3.85 8.14
N ILE A 163 9.55 -5.04 8.14
CA ILE A 163 9.81 -5.82 9.36
C ILE A 163 10.65 -5.00 10.35
N ALA A 164 11.74 -4.40 9.87
CA ALA A 164 12.60 -3.54 10.69
C ALA A 164 11.85 -2.31 11.26
N ALA A 165 10.95 -1.71 10.46
CA ALA A 165 10.14 -0.59 10.93
C ALA A 165 9.09 -1.02 11.96
N LEU A 166 8.44 -2.16 11.76
CA LEU A 166 7.51 -2.74 12.75
C LEU A 166 8.21 -3.07 14.06
N ALA A 167 9.44 -3.63 14.00
CA ALA A 167 10.24 -3.91 15.18
C ALA A 167 10.53 -2.64 15.99
N ARG A 168 10.92 -1.53 15.32
CA ARG A 168 11.10 -0.24 15.98
C ARG A 168 9.82 0.27 16.65
N LYS A 169 8.68 0.18 15.96
CA LYS A 169 7.37 0.58 16.51
C LYS A 169 6.98 -0.27 17.72
N LYS A 170 7.25 -1.57 17.68
CA LYS A 170 6.94 -2.50 18.79
C LYS A 170 7.83 -2.26 20.01
N ALA A 171 9.08 -1.84 19.81
CA ALA A 171 10.01 -1.51 20.88
C ALA A 171 9.74 -0.16 21.56
N ASP A 172 8.94 0.71 20.95
CA ASP A 172 8.57 2.01 21.51
C ASP A 172 7.33 1.86 22.44
N PRO A 173 7.48 2.00 23.77
CA PRO A 173 6.37 1.84 24.72
C PRO A 173 5.27 2.89 24.57
N HIS A 174 5.55 4.01 23.90
CA HIS A 174 4.55 5.07 23.63
C HIS A 174 3.81 4.87 22.30
N ASN A 175 4.21 3.87 21.51
CA ASN A 175 3.56 3.56 20.26
C ASN A 175 2.38 2.60 20.46
N PRO A 176 1.27 2.71 19.71
CA PRO A 176 0.14 1.79 19.81
C PRO A 176 0.51 0.29 19.73
N LEU A 177 1.51 -0.09 18.92
CA LEU A 177 1.99 -1.48 18.88
C LEU A 177 2.70 -1.89 20.17
N GLY A 178 3.54 -1.02 20.73
CA GLY A 178 4.24 -1.27 21.99
C GLY A 178 3.28 -1.37 23.16
N MET A 179 2.27 -0.50 23.22
CA MET A 179 1.23 -0.53 24.24
C MET A 179 0.43 -1.83 24.19
N LEU A 180 -0.06 -2.24 23.02
CA LEU A 180 -0.81 -3.50 22.84
C LEU A 180 0.07 -4.73 23.16
N ALA A 181 1.34 -4.71 22.79
CA ALA A 181 2.27 -5.78 23.11
C ALA A 181 2.53 -5.91 24.62
N ALA A 182 2.62 -4.80 25.35
CA ALA A 182 2.80 -4.78 26.80
C ALA A 182 1.56 -5.32 27.54
N GLU A 183 0.36 -4.92 27.13
CA GLU A 183 -0.91 -5.42 27.71
C GLU A 183 -1.03 -6.94 27.54
N HIS A 184 -0.63 -7.49 26.40
CA HIS A 184 -0.71 -8.93 26.10
C HIS A 184 0.26 -9.76 26.95
N HIS A 185 1.44 -9.24 27.30
CA HIS A 185 2.42 -9.94 28.14
C HIS A 185 2.15 -9.76 29.63
N GLY A 186 1.41 -8.73 30.03
CA GLY A 186 1.00 -8.50 31.41
C GLY A 186 -0.17 -9.39 31.91
N GLY A 187 -0.88 -10.06 31.01
CA GLY A 187 -2.02 -10.91 31.31
C GLY A 187 -1.71 -12.37 31.67
N ASP A 188 -0.48 -12.84 31.44
CA ASP A 188 -0.08 -14.24 31.72
C ASP A 188 0.51 -14.45 33.12
N GLY A 189 0.37 -13.51 34.03
CA GLY A 189 0.91 -13.51 35.39
C GLY A 189 -0.17 -13.54 36.51
N GLY A 190 -1.25 -14.28 36.31
CA GLY A 190 -2.28 -14.43 37.34
C GLY A 190 -2.77 -15.86 37.49
#